data_28c3afd4b8055d8853e91c32b45ae6eb
#
_entry.id   28c3afd4b8055d8853e91c32b45ae6eb
#
_cell.length_a   1.000
_cell.length_b   1.000
_cell.length_c   1.000
_cell.angle_alpha   90.00
_cell.angle_beta   90.00
_cell.angle_gamma   90.00
#
_symmetry.space_group_name_H-M   'P 1'
#
loop_
_entity.id
_entity.type
_entity.pdbx_description
1 polymer ?
#
loop_
_entity_poly.entity_id
_entity_poly.type
_entity_poly.pdbx_seq_one_letter_code
_entity_poly.pdbx_strand_id
1 'polypeptide(L)'
;MAWIDDLLGRSLVLVAHPDDECIAFGALLQRIQEPLVVYATNGSPADPYFWQKYGSRQAYAELRRQEALNSMLAAGVKDVLFLADMPGGETLVDQELFRNLRTAYELLADIVARRMTTAMLTLAYEGGHPDHDSCSLLAAQLAHWASLPCWEAPLYHRDAGGSGVFQGFIGLDDGVFDVRPTEAELERKREMCLAYSSQGDFLQRFDVAREIVRPQIKYDYTRPPHEGTTNYEVWQWSMTATDVCGAFTDFLQSVSKHGIGR
;
A
#
# COMPACT_ATOMS: atom_id res chain seq x y z
N MET A 1 -14.15 14.97 -14.01
CA MET A 1 -14.98 13.75 -13.90
C MET A 1 -14.55 12.63 -14.84
N ALA A 2 -13.94 12.89 -15.99
CA ALA A 2 -13.55 11.86 -16.96
C ALA A 2 -12.42 10.92 -16.50
N TRP A 3 -11.66 11.29 -15.53
CA TRP A 3 -10.40 10.64 -15.14
C TRP A 3 -10.54 9.53 -14.08
N ILE A 4 -11.60 9.49 -13.29
CA ILE A 4 -11.82 8.36 -12.38
C ILE A 4 -12.25 7.09 -13.15
N ASP A 5 -12.79 7.27 -14.35
CA ASP A 5 -13.18 6.15 -15.22
C ASP A 5 -11.96 5.30 -15.62
N ASP A 6 -10.74 5.89 -15.64
CA ASP A 6 -9.50 5.17 -15.91
C ASP A 6 -9.20 4.11 -14.83
N LEU A 7 -9.70 4.32 -13.61
CA LEU A 7 -9.52 3.38 -12.49
C LEU A 7 -10.47 2.18 -12.55
N LEU A 8 -11.59 2.31 -13.26
CA LEU A 8 -12.66 1.31 -13.21
C LEU A 8 -12.41 0.09 -14.12
N GLY A 9 -11.31 0.07 -14.85
CA GLY A 9 -10.91 -1.02 -15.75
C GLY A 9 -10.12 -2.15 -15.04
N ARG A 10 -9.02 -2.57 -15.69
CA ARG A 10 -8.06 -3.56 -15.14
C ARG A 10 -7.03 -2.88 -14.28
N SER A 11 -7.39 -2.57 -13.06
CA SER A 11 -6.49 -1.87 -12.13
C SER A 11 -5.71 -2.81 -11.24
N LEU A 12 -4.43 -2.46 -11.02
CA LEU A 12 -3.58 -3.06 -10.02
C LEU A 12 -3.58 -2.19 -8.77
N VAL A 13 -4.02 -2.75 -7.65
CA VAL A 13 -4.01 -2.12 -6.33
C VAL A 13 -2.84 -2.67 -5.55
N LEU A 14 -1.80 -1.87 -5.39
CA LEU A 14 -0.59 -2.22 -4.64
C LEU A 14 -0.68 -1.67 -3.22
N VAL A 15 -0.76 -2.56 -2.25
CA VAL A 15 -0.74 -2.25 -0.82
C VAL A 15 0.41 -2.98 -0.14
N ALA A 16 0.84 -2.47 1.00
CA ALA A 16 1.96 -3.03 1.73
C ALA A 16 1.58 -4.29 2.51
N HIS A 17 0.49 -4.21 3.28
CA HIS A 17 0.09 -5.25 4.23
C HIS A 17 -1.36 -5.69 4.02
N PRO A 18 -1.68 -6.94 4.43
CA PRO A 18 -3.06 -7.37 4.62
C PRO A 18 -3.76 -6.48 5.66
N ASP A 19 -4.71 -5.64 5.26
CA ASP A 19 -5.58 -4.69 5.95
C ASP A 19 -5.58 -3.26 5.35
N ASP A 20 -4.51 -2.86 4.67
CA ASP A 20 -4.43 -1.52 4.06
C ASP A 20 -5.56 -1.27 3.05
N GLU A 21 -5.87 -2.29 2.24
CA GLU A 21 -6.83 -2.16 1.14
C GLU A 21 -8.25 -1.92 1.62
N CYS A 22 -8.64 -2.48 2.77
CA CYS A 22 -10.00 -2.31 3.27
C CYS A 22 -10.28 -0.87 3.71
N ILE A 23 -9.26 -0.17 4.21
CA ILE A 23 -9.37 1.25 4.59
C ILE A 23 -9.17 2.16 3.38
N ALA A 24 -8.08 1.95 2.61
CA ALA A 24 -7.68 2.83 1.53
C ALA A 24 -8.64 2.77 0.32
N PHE A 25 -9.17 1.58 -0.01
CA PHE A 25 -9.84 1.33 -1.30
C PHE A 25 -11.09 0.45 -1.18
N GLY A 26 -11.61 0.18 0.02
CA GLY A 26 -12.64 -0.83 0.23
C GLY A 26 -13.95 -0.58 -0.54
N ALA A 27 -14.36 0.67 -0.73
CA ALA A 27 -15.50 1.01 -1.58
C ALA A 27 -15.12 1.03 -3.06
N LEU A 28 -13.95 1.58 -3.40
CA LEU A 28 -13.49 1.70 -4.78
C LEU A 28 -13.25 0.31 -5.41
N LEU A 29 -12.71 -0.64 -4.67
CA LEU A 29 -12.50 -2.03 -5.10
C LEU A 29 -13.80 -2.69 -5.59
N GLN A 30 -14.93 -2.36 -4.99
CA GLN A 30 -16.25 -2.88 -5.39
C GLN A 30 -16.75 -2.31 -6.73
N ARG A 31 -16.17 -1.22 -7.22
CA ARG A 31 -16.52 -0.53 -8.47
C ARG A 31 -15.60 -0.90 -9.62
N ILE A 32 -14.37 -1.33 -9.32
CA ILE A 32 -13.39 -1.72 -10.34
C ILE A 32 -13.84 -3.05 -10.98
N GLN A 33 -13.83 -3.12 -12.32
CA GLN A 33 -14.33 -4.28 -13.05
C GLN A 33 -13.43 -5.51 -12.90
N GLU A 34 -12.11 -5.32 -13.04
CA GLU A 34 -11.12 -6.38 -12.97
C GLU A 34 -9.97 -5.96 -12.01
N PRO A 35 -10.25 -5.81 -10.70
CA PRO A 35 -9.21 -5.44 -9.76
C PRO A 35 -8.24 -6.60 -9.52
N LEU A 36 -6.95 -6.30 -9.51
CA LEU A 36 -5.92 -7.16 -8.94
C LEU A 36 -5.39 -6.50 -7.69
N VAL A 37 -5.56 -7.11 -6.53
CA VAL A 37 -4.96 -6.66 -5.29
C VAL A 37 -3.64 -7.39 -5.07
N VAL A 38 -2.56 -6.63 -4.87
CA VAL A 38 -1.21 -7.14 -4.63
C VAL A 38 -0.74 -6.66 -3.27
N TYR A 39 -0.49 -7.60 -2.38
CA TYR A 39 0.16 -7.37 -1.09
C TYR A 39 1.68 -7.48 -1.27
N ALA A 40 2.39 -6.39 -0.98
CA ALA A 40 3.83 -6.31 -1.23
C ALA A 40 4.64 -7.11 -0.22
N THR A 41 4.14 -7.29 1.00
CA THR A 41 4.79 -8.03 2.07
C THR A 41 3.89 -9.10 2.67
N ASN A 42 4.45 -9.95 3.53
CA ASN A 42 3.68 -10.98 4.25
C ASN A 42 2.95 -10.43 5.49
N GLY A 43 3.05 -9.13 5.80
CA GLY A 43 2.42 -8.49 6.95
C GLY A 43 2.89 -9.01 8.31
N SER A 44 4.07 -9.64 8.40
CA SER A 44 4.60 -10.18 9.65
C SER A 44 6.02 -9.66 9.91
N PRO A 45 6.17 -8.63 10.79
CA PRO A 45 7.47 -8.03 11.09
C PRO A 45 8.36 -8.96 11.90
N ALA A 46 9.66 -8.60 12.02
CA ALA A 46 10.63 -9.40 12.78
C ALA A 46 10.36 -9.38 14.29
N ASP A 47 9.82 -8.29 14.83
CA ASP A 47 9.59 -8.12 16.26
C ASP A 47 8.53 -9.11 16.80
N PRO A 48 8.88 -9.97 17.79
CA PRO A 48 7.95 -10.89 18.41
C PRO A 48 6.70 -10.25 19.03
N TYR A 49 6.77 -8.97 19.40
CA TYR A 49 5.62 -8.23 19.93
C TYR A 49 4.35 -8.42 19.08
N PHE A 50 4.49 -8.47 17.76
CA PHE A 50 3.36 -8.59 16.85
C PHE A 50 2.76 -9.99 16.75
N TRP A 51 3.59 -11.03 16.87
CA TRP A 51 3.18 -12.39 16.54
C TRP A 51 3.31 -13.42 17.67
N GLN A 52 3.95 -13.09 18.81
CA GLN A 52 4.16 -14.07 19.89
C GLN A 52 2.86 -14.74 20.38
N LYS A 53 1.73 -14.01 20.40
CA LYS A 53 0.42 -14.56 20.79
C LYS A 53 -0.17 -15.54 19.77
N TYR A 54 0.37 -15.60 18.56
CA TYR A 54 -0.04 -16.50 17.50
C TYR A 54 0.89 -17.72 17.31
N GLY A 55 1.86 -17.88 18.21
CA GLY A 55 2.77 -19.02 18.27
C GLY A 55 4.07 -18.84 17.48
N SER A 56 4.02 -18.34 16.24
CA SER A 56 5.22 -18.08 15.44
C SER A 56 4.97 -16.95 14.42
N ARG A 57 6.06 -16.37 13.92
CA ARG A 57 6.01 -15.38 12.84
C ARG A 57 5.32 -15.92 11.60
N GLN A 58 5.61 -17.17 11.23
CA GLN A 58 4.99 -17.83 10.07
C GLN A 58 3.49 -18.06 10.27
N ALA A 59 3.08 -18.52 11.46
CA ALA A 59 1.66 -18.70 11.78
C ALA A 59 0.88 -17.37 11.71
N TYR A 60 1.52 -16.29 12.14
CA TYR A 60 0.93 -14.94 12.03
C TYR A 60 0.82 -14.46 10.58
N ALA A 61 1.86 -14.66 9.77
CA ALA A 61 1.81 -14.34 8.34
C ALA A 61 0.68 -15.11 7.62
N GLU A 62 0.52 -16.41 7.92
CA GLU A 62 -0.56 -17.22 7.34
C GLU A 62 -1.93 -16.76 7.82
N LEU A 63 -2.08 -16.38 9.10
CA LEU A 63 -3.32 -15.79 9.61
C LEU A 63 -3.67 -14.52 8.83
N ARG A 64 -2.75 -13.56 8.71
CA ARG A 64 -2.97 -12.32 7.97
C ARG A 64 -3.33 -12.56 6.50
N ARG A 65 -2.65 -13.54 5.90
CA ARG A 65 -2.97 -13.97 4.53
C ARG A 65 -4.42 -14.47 4.41
N GLN A 66 -4.86 -15.30 5.34
CA GLN A 66 -6.24 -15.81 5.35
C GLN A 66 -7.26 -14.69 5.61
N GLU A 67 -6.96 -13.75 6.50
CA GLU A 67 -7.79 -12.56 6.75
C GLU A 67 -7.94 -11.72 5.48
N ALA A 68 -6.85 -11.49 4.75
CA ALA A 68 -6.87 -10.80 3.46
C ALA A 68 -7.75 -11.49 2.42
N LEU A 69 -7.66 -12.80 2.29
CA LEU A 69 -8.51 -13.56 1.37
C LEU A 69 -9.99 -13.44 1.74
N ASN A 70 -10.32 -13.45 3.03
CA ASN A 70 -11.68 -13.26 3.52
C ASN A 70 -12.19 -11.81 3.25
N SER A 71 -11.34 -10.81 3.46
CA SER A 71 -11.63 -9.41 3.12
C SER A 71 -11.91 -9.26 1.63
N MET A 72 -11.08 -9.82 0.77
CA MET A 72 -11.26 -9.77 -0.69
C MET A 72 -12.51 -10.51 -1.14
N LEU A 73 -12.85 -11.61 -0.50
CA LEU A 73 -14.12 -12.32 -0.76
C LEU A 73 -15.34 -11.43 -0.44
N ALA A 74 -15.32 -10.71 0.68
CA ALA A 74 -16.37 -9.75 1.04
C ALA A 74 -16.49 -8.61 0.01
N ALA A 75 -15.35 -8.11 -0.51
CA ALA A 75 -15.32 -7.10 -1.57
C ALA A 75 -15.76 -7.62 -2.95
N GLY A 76 -15.86 -8.94 -3.15
CA GLY A 76 -16.12 -9.57 -4.45
C GLY A 76 -14.88 -9.61 -5.36
N VAL A 77 -13.69 -9.35 -4.83
CA VAL A 77 -12.41 -9.40 -5.55
C VAL A 77 -11.91 -10.84 -5.64
N LYS A 78 -11.61 -11.29 -6.86
CA LYS A 78 -11.16 -12.67 -7.11
C LYS A 78 -9.66 -12.81 -7.30
N ASP A 79 -9.04 -11.76 -7.84
CA ASP A 79 -7.63 -11.78 -8.20
C ASP A 79 -6.81 -11.11 -7.10
N VAL A 80 -6.08 -11.95 -6.36
CA VAL A 80 -5.27 -11.55 -5.20
C VAL A 80 -3.90 -12.19 -5.33
N LEU A 81 -2.84 -11.41 -5.14
CA LEU A 81 -1.47 -11.91 -5.13
C LEU A 81 -0.74 -11.43 -3.87
N PHE A 82 0.12 -12.28 -3.35
CA PHE A 82 1.06 -11.97 -2.29
C PHE A 82 2.46 -12.10 -2.88
N LEU A 83 3.22 -11.01 -2.96
CA LEU A 83 4.56 -11.06 -3.54
C LEU A 83 5.49 -11.98 -2.74
N ALA A 84 5.30 -12.04 -1.42
CA ALA A 84 6.09 -12.92 -0.55
C ALA A 84 5.91 -14.41 -0.85
N ASP A 85 4.80 -14.81 -1.49
CA ASP A 85 4.52 -16.21 -1.88
C ASP A 85 5.07 -16.54 -3.28
N MET A 86 5.54 -15.54 -4.02
CA MET A 86 6.09 -15.74 -5.36
C MET A 86 7.55 -16.20 -5.29
N PRO A 87 8.02 -17.01 -6.26
CA PRO A 87 9.42 -17.37 -6.34
C PRO A 87 10.34 -16.13 -6.35
N GLY A 88 11.25 -16.04 -5.40
CA GLY A 88 12.13 -14.88 -5.19
C GLY A 88 11.56 -13.79 -4.27
N GLY A 89 10.30 -13.92 -3.84
CA GLY A 89 9.63 -12.96 -2.97
C GLY A 89 9.79 -13.23 -1.46
N GLU A 90 10.47 -14.30 -1.06
CA GLU A 90 10.54 -14.78 0.32
C GLU A 90 11.14 -13.76 1.31
N THR A 91 11.87 -12.77 0.81
CA THR A 91 12.45 -11.66 1.60
C THR A 91 11.52 -10.47 1.75
N LEU A 92 10.35 -10.47 1.10
CA LEU A 92 9.38 -9.39 1.15
C LEU A 92 8.52 -9.52 2.40
N VAL A 93 9.09 -9.08 3.51
CA VAL A 93 8.48 -9.16 4.84
C VAL A 93 8.20 -7.77 5.38
N ASP A 94 7.25 -7.69 6.29
CA ASP A 94 6.81 -6.43 6.92
C ASP A 94 7.99 -5.69 7.58
N GLN A 95 8.04 -4.36 7.39
CA GLN A 95 9.09 -3.42 7.79
C GLN A 95 10.42 -3.53 7.01
N GLU A 96 10.49 -4.38 5.97
CA GLU A 96 11.75 -4.64 5.25
C GLU A 96 11.62 -4.39 3.73
N LEU A 97 10.47 -3.94 3.22
CA LEU A 97 10.24 -3.74 1.79
C LEU A 97 11.24 -2.75 1.18
N PHE A 98 11.57 -1.66 1.90
CA PHE A 98 12.53 -0.66 1.45
C PHE A 98 13.94 -1.22 1.21
N ARG A 99 14.31 -2.35 1.84
CA ARG A 99 15.58 -3.05 1.61
C ARG A 99 15.54 -4.01 0.41
N ASN A 100 14.34 -4.32 -0.09
CA ASN A 100 14.09 -5.34 -1.11
C ASN A 100 13.38 -4.77 -2.35
N LEU A 101 13.49 -3.46 -2.60
CA LEU A 101 12.77 -2.73 -3.66
C LEU A 101 13.00 -3.32 -5.05
N ARG A 102 14.22 -3.76 -5.36
CA ARG A 102 14.54 -4.33 -6.66
C ARG A 102 13.77 -5.62 -6.90
N THR A 103 13.77 -6.52 -5.94
CA THR A 103 13.02 -7.79 -6.00
C THR A 103 11.53 -7.52 -6.19
N ALA A 104 10.96 -6.62 -5.38
CA ALA A 104 9.54 -6.27 -5.49
C ALA A 104 9.22 -5.63 -6.85
N TYR A 105 10.08 -4.72 -7.34
CA TYR A 105 9.90 -4.07 -8.63
C TYR A 105 9.90 -5.07 -9.79
N GLU A 106 10.86 -6.02 -9.83
CA GLU A 106 10.97 -7.01 -10.89
C GLU A 106 9.75 -7.94 -10.93
N LEU A 107 9.26 -8.39 -9.77
CA LEU A 107 8.02 -9.18 -9.67
C LEU A 107 6.80 -8.38 -10.14
N LEU A 108 6.66 -7.15 -9.70
CA LEU A 108 5.55 -6.28 -10.08
C LEU A 108 5.57 -5.90 -11.56
N ALA A 109 6.75 -5.65 -12.15
CA ALA A 109 6.88 -5.32 -13.56
C ALA A 109 6.39 -6.50 -14.45
N ASP A 110 6.74 -7.74 -14.09
CA ASP A 110 6.24 -8.94 -14.76
C ASP A 110 4.70 -9.05 -14.66
N ILE A 111 4.13 -8.80 -13.48
CA ILE A 111 2.68 -8.79 -13.26
C ILE A 111 2.00 -7.73 -14.13
N VAL A 112 2.48 -6.48 -14.09
CA VAL A 112 1.92 -5.36 -14.88
C VAL A 112 1.93 -5.67 -16.37
N ALA A 113 3.04 -6.21 -16.89
CA ALA A 113 3.19 -6.55 -18.30
C ALA A 113 2.22 -7.67 -18.71
N ARG A 114 2.13 -8.75 -17.95
CA ARG A 114 1.28 -9.92 -18.30
C ARG A 114 -0.20 -9.65 -18.17
N ARG A 115 -0.60 -8.82 -17.20
CA ARG A 115 -2.02 -8.55 -16.94
C ARG A 115 -2.62 -7.49 -17.85
N MET A 116 -1.82 -6.78 -18.63
CA MET A 116 -2.27 -5.61 -19.40
C MET A 116 -3.00 -4.59 -18.50
N THR A 117 -2.38 -4.28 -17.37
CA THR A 117 -2.87 -3.30 -16.39
C THR A 117 -3.15 -1.95 -17.08
N THR A 118 -4.26 -1.32 -16.74
CA THR A 118 -4.67 -0.03 -17.32
C THR A 118 -4.52 1.14 -16.38
N ALA A 119 -4.45 0.89 -15.06
CA ALA A 119 -4.23 1.91 -14.03
C ALA A 119 -3.61 1.27 -12.78
N MET A 120 -2.98 2.07 -11.94
CA MET A 120 -2.45 1.65 -10.65
C MET A 120 -3.05 2.47 -9.52
N LEU A 121 -3.30 1.82 -8.39
CA LEU A 121 -3.65 2.44 -7.12
C LEU A 121 -2.62 2.01 -6.08
N THR A 122 -2.24 2.93 -5.19
CA THR A 122 -1.29 2.66 -4.12
C THR A 122 -1.49 3.59 -2.93
N LEU A 123 -0.66 3.44 -1.92
CA LEU A 123 -0.65 4.31 -0.75
C LEU A 123 0.18 5.56 -1.02
N ALA A 124 -0.14 6.66 -0.33
CA ALA A 124 0.60 7.90 -0.44
C ALA A 124 1.99 7.80 0.21
N TYR A 125 2.93 8.64 -0.23
CA TYR A 125 4.23 8.82 0.43
C TYR A 125 4.06 9.76 1.62
N GLU A 126 4.02 9.23 2.82
CA GLU A 126 3.60 10.02 3.99
C GLU A 126 4.38 9.76 5.29
N GLY A 127 5.35 8.85 5.32
CA GLY A 127 6.17 8.58 6.52
C GLY A 127 5.41 7.88 7.64
N GLY A 128 4.27 7.28 7.32
CA GLY A 128 3.48 6.49 8.25
C GLY A 128 4.09 5.12 8.51
N HIS A 129 4.46 4.44 7.43
CA HIS A 129 5.09 3.13 7.44
C HIS A 129 6.11 3.02 6.30
N PRO A 130 7.33 2.46 6.51
CA PRO A 130 8.35 2.40 5.47
C PRO A 130 7.92 1.54 4.26
N ASP A 131 7.06 0.55 4.47
CA ASP A 131 6.54 -0.28 3.38
C ASP A 131 5.44 0.43 2.58
N HIS A 132 4.62 1.31 3.20
CA HIS A 132 3.69 2.19 2.47
C HIS A 132 4.45 3.13 1.56
N ASP A 133 5.49 3.78 2.11
CA ASP A 133 6.39 4.66 1.38
C ASP A 133 7.07 3.93 0.20
N SER A 134 7.46 2.66 0.42
CA SER A 134 8.02 1.79 -0.61
C SER A 134 7.01 1.43 -1.71
N CYS A 135 5.75 1.14 -1.35
CA CYS A 135 4.68 0.90 -2.32
C CYS A 135 4.42 2.14 -3.18
N SER A 136 4.41 3.34 -2.56
CA SER A 136 4.30 4.60 -3.29
C SER A 136 5.40 4.76 -4.35
N LEU A 137 6.67 4.54 -3.97
CA LEU A 137 7.81 4.61 -4.89
C LEU A 137 7.71 3.57 -6.01
N LEU A 138 7.44 2.31 -5.66
CA LEU A 138 7.33 1.22 -6.63
C LEU A 138 6.24 1.49 -7.66
N ALA A 139 5.06 1.92 -7.20
CA ALA A 139 3.94 2.26 -8.09
C ALA A 139 4.28 3.43 -9.01
N ALA A 140 4.93 4.49 -8.50
CA ALA A 140 5.38 5.63 -9.31
C ALA A 140 6.32 5.19 -10.43
N GLN A 141 7.30 4.33 -10.14
CA GLN A 141 8.27 3.85 -11.12
C GLN A 141 7.63 2.92 -12.16
N LEU A 142 6.73 2.03 -11.74
CA LEU A 142 6.01 1.12 -12.62
C LEU A 142 5.03 1.85 -13.52
N ALA A 143 4.27 2.79 -12.98
CA ALA A 143 3.34 3.62 -13.75
C ALA A 143 4.08 4.46 -14.79
N HIS A 144 5.23 5.04 -14.41
CA HIS A 144 6.08 5.75 -15.38
C HIS A 144 6.59 4.83 -16.49
N TRP A 145 7.11 3.67 -16.14
CA TRP A 145 7.60 2.68 -17.08
C TRP A 145 6.53 2.20 -18.05
N ALA A 146 5.34 1.85 -17.55
CA ALA A 146 4.25 1.32 -18.34
C ALA A 146 3.35 2.41 -18.96
N SER A 147 3.63 3.70 -18.71
CA SER A 147 2.81 4.85 -19.12
C SER A 147 1.36 4.73 -18.66
N LEU A 148 1.16 4.36 -17.40
CA LEU A 148 -0.15 4.17 -16.77
C LEU A 148 -0.49 5.35 -15.85
N PRO A 149 -1.78 5.71 -15.73
CA PRO A 149 -2.24 6.55 -14.64
C PRO A 149 -2.01 5.84 -13.30
N CYS A 150 -1.53 6.58 -12.31
CA CYS A 150 -1.35 6.11 -10.94
C CYS A 150 -2.12 7.00 -9.97
N TRP A 151 -2.78 6.38 -9.02
CA TRP A 151 -3.58 7.03 -7.99
C TRP A 151 -3.12 6.59 -6.61
N GLU A 152 -3.32 7.47 -5.63
CA GLU A 152 -2.89 7.20 -4.26
C GLU A 152 -4.00 7.51 -3.25
N ALA A 153 -3.98 6.78 -2.14
CA ALA A 153 -4.80 7.04 -0.96
C ALA A 153 -3.91 7.27 0.27
N PRO A 154 -4.28 8.18 1.18
CA PRO A 154 -3.58 8.37 2.45
C PRO A 154 -4.08 7.34 3.46
N LEU A 155 -3.19 6.87 4.34
CA LEU A 155 -3.59 6.07 5.49
C LEU A 155 -3.32 6.79 6.81
N TYR A 156 -2.06 7.03 7.14
CA TYR A 156 -1.71 7.71 8.38
C TYR A 156 -0.28 8.25 8.36
N HIS A 157 -0.11 9.42 8.96
CA HIS A 157 1.20 10.04 9.16
C HIS A 157 1.18 10.92 10.41
N ARG A 158 2.25 11.68 10.63
CA ARG A 158 2.29 12.75 11.62
C ARG A 158 2.31 14.11 10.96
N ASP A 159 1.62 15.06 11.58
CA ASP A 159 1.74 16.47 11.19
C ASP A 159 3.06 17.08 11.72
N ALA A 160 3.33 18.32 11.35
CA ALA A 160 4.51 19.06 11.81
C ALA A 160 4.57 19.25 13.34
N GLY A 161 3.44 19.14 14.03
CA GLY A 161 3.34 19.18 15.50
C GLY A 161 3.54 17.82 16.16
N GLY A 162 3.70 16.74 15.37
CA GLY A 162 3.86 15.38 15.85
C GLY A 162 2.54 14.66 16.18
N SER A 163 1.38 15.26 15.89
CA SER A 163 0.07 14.61 16.07
C SER A 163 -0.20 13.61 14.94
N GLY A 164 -0.87 12.49 15.28
CA GLY A 164 -1.28 11.51 14.28
C GLY A 164 -2.42 12.05 13.40
N VAL A 165 -2.24 11.95 12.10
CA VAL A 165 -3.26 12.24 11.07
C VAL A 165 -3.65 10.92 10.42
N PHE A 166 -4.96 10.67 10.31
CA PHE A 166 -5.50 9.48 9.66
C PHE A 166 -6.32 9.88 8.45
N GLN A 167 -6.15 9.16 7.34
CA GLN A 167 -6.91 9.34 6.10
C GLN A 167 -6.92 10.80 5.60
N GLY A 168 -5.76 11.47 5.68
CA GLY A 168 -5.56 12.84 5.20
C GLY A 168 -4.24 12.95 4.47
N PHE A 169 -4.20 13.61 3.31
CA PHE A 169 -2.95 13.83 2.56
C PHE A 169 -2.06 14.87 3.24
N ILE A 170 -0.75 14.74 3.06
CA ILE A 170 0.20 15.81 3.35
C ILE A 170 0.08 16.89 2.26
N GLY A 171 0.00 18.15 2.68
CA GLY A 171 -0.06 19.30 1.78
C GLY A 171 -1.45 19.64 1.27
N LEU A 172 -1.54 20.17 0.04
CA LEU A 172 -2.79 20.63 -0.54
C LEU A 172 -3.67 19.47 -1.01
N ASP A 173 -4.98 19.64 -0.85
CA ASP A 173 -6.00 18.67 -1.30
C ASP A 173 -6.41 18.85 -2.78
N ASP A 174 -5.52 19.41 -3.60
CA ASP A 174 -5.79 19.60 -5.02
C ASP A 174 -5.96 18.25 -5.74
N GLY A 175 -7.08 18.10 -6.43
CA GLY A 175 -7.40 16.89 -7.18
C GLY A 175 -7.86 15.71 -6.32
N VAL A 176 -8.13 15.93 -5.03
CA VAL A 176 -8.68 14.90 -4.15
C VAL A 176 -10.12 14.58 -4.56
N PHE A 177 -10.38 13.29 -4.71
CA PHE A 177 -11.69 12.74 -4.98
C PHE A 177 -12.21 12.02 -3.75
N ASP A 178 -13.39 12.42 -3.27
CA ASP A 178 -14.14 11.77 -2.19
C ASP A 178 -15.01 10.66 -2.81
N VAL A 179 -14.69 9.41 -2.48
CA VAL A 179 -15.32 8.21 -3.09
C VAL A 179 -16.79 8.08 -2.73
N ARG A 180 -17.21 8.53 -1.57
CA ARG A 180 -18.60 8.49 -1.05
C ARG A 180 -19.27 7.13 -1.29
N PRO A 181 -19.05 6.16 -0.40
CA PRO A 181 -19.67 4.84 -0.51
C PRO A 181 -21.20 4.94 -0.44
N THR A 182 -21.90 4.13 -1.21
CA THR A 182 -23.30 3.82 -0.97
C THR A 182 -23.43 3.00 0.31
N GLU A 183 -24.63 2.90 0.88
CA GLU A 183 -24.87 2.10 2.08
C GLU A 183 -24.46 0.63 1.91
N ALA A 184 -24.72 0.06 0.73
CA ALA A 184 -24.34 -1.32 0.42
C ALA A 184 -22.83 -1.51 0.30
N GLU A 185 -22.12 -0.53 -0.29
CA GLU A 185 -20.64 -0.55 -0.36
C GLU A 185 -20.02 -0.36 1.01
N LEU A 186 -20.60 0.50 1.83
CA LEU A 186 -20.12 0.74 3.19
C LEU A 186 -20.31 -0.51 4.08
N GLU A 187 -21.42 -1.23 3.93
CA GLU A 187 -21.63 -2.47 4.66
C GLU A 187 -20.59 -3.53 4.29
N ARG A 188 -20.34 -3.74 3.01
CA ARG A 188 -19.27 -4.65 2.56
C ARG A 188 -17.88 -4.20 3.03
N LYS A 189 -17.61 -2.88 3.02
CA LYS A 189 -16.34 -2.35 3.55
C LYS A 189 -16.20 -2.64 5.04
N ARG A 190 -17.28 -2.59 5.82
CA ARG A 190 -17.27 -3.03 7.23
C ARG A 190 -16.98 -4.52 7.36
N GLU A 191 -17.59 -5.36 6.53
CA GLU A 191 -17.30 -6.80 6.49
C GLU A 191 -15.82 -7.07 6.14
N MET A 192 -15.25 -6.33 5.18
CA MET A 192 -13.82 -6.40 4.87
C MET A 192 -12.95 -6.10 6.09
N CYS A 193 -13.23 -5.00 6.80
CA CYS A 193 -12.48 -4.63 8.01
C CYS A 193 -12.65 -5.67 9.14
N LEU A 194 -13.84 -6.24 9.31
CA LEU A 194 -14.12 -7.27 10.31
C LEU A 194 -13.40 -8.60 10.04
N ALA A 195 -13.00 -8.86 8.78
CA ALA A 195 -12.21 -10.04 8.44
C ALA A 195 -10.81 -10.02 9.08
N TYR A 196 -10.30 -8.83 9.42
CA TYR A 196 -8.99 -8.62 10.03
C TYR A 196 -9.03 -8.62 11.56
N SER A 197 -9.39 -9.75 12.13
CA SER A 197 -9.49 -9.90 13.60
C SER A 197 -8.15 -9.65 14.32
N SER A 198 -7.03 -9.96 13.65
CA SER A 198 -5.69 -9.72 14.20
C SER A 198 -5.32 -8.23 14.26
N GLN A 199 -5.99 -7.37 13.48
CA GLN A 199 -5.72 -5.94 13.31
C GLN A 199 -6.83 -5.04 13.90
N GLY A 200 -7.85 -5.61 14.50
CA GLY A 200 -9.05 -4.87 14.93
C GLY A 200 -8.77 -3.62 15.78
N ASP A 201 -7.83 -3.70 16.73
CA ASP A 201 -7.43 -2.58 17.58
C ASP A 201 -6.81 -1.41 16.80
N PHE A 202 -6.11 -1.70 15.71
CA PHE A 202 -5.52 -0.68 14.85
C PHE A 202 -6.56 -0.10 13.89
N LEU A 203 -7.36 -0.94 13.27
CA LEU A 203 -8.39 -0.53 12.30
C LEU A 203 -9.48 0.36 12.90
N GLN A 204 -9.78 0.24 14.21
CA GLN A 204 -10.71 1.13 14.91
C GLN A 204 -10.30 2.62 14.91
N ARG A 205 -9.07 2.94 14.56
CA ARG A 205 -8.59 4.33 14.45
C ARG A 205 -9.05 5.05 13.19
N PHE A 206 -9.55 4.29 12.21
CA PHE A 206 -9.95 4.82 10.91
C PHE A 206 -11.48 5.00 10.84
N ASP A 207 -11.90 6.04 10.13
CA ASP A 207 -13.29 6.19 9.71
C ASP A 207 -13.57 5.31 8.49
N VAL A 208 -14.28 4.22 8.69
CA VAL A 208 -14.60 3.27 7.60
C VAL A 208 -15.43 3.92 6.49
N ALA A 209 -16.21 4.97 6.80
CA ALA A 209 -17.00 5.68 5.82
C ALA A 209 -16.15 6.64 4.95
N ARG A 210 -14.96 7.01 5.43
CA ARG A 210 -14.07 7.92 4.71
C ARG A 210 -13.18 7.14 3.74
N GLU A 211 -13.22 7.56 2.47
CA GLU A 211 -12.31 7.04 1.43
C GLU A 211 -12.04 8.15 0.44
N ILE A 212 -10.78 8.55 0.32
CA ILE A 212 -10.33 9.60 -0.58
C ILE A 212 -9.14 9.12 -1.39
N VAL A 213 -9.09 9.53 -2.65
CA VAL A 213 -7.98 9.25 -3.56
C VAL A 213 -7.64 10.49 -4.36
N ARG A 214 -6.41 10.56 -4.88
CA ARG A 214 -6.01 11.57 -5.86
C ARG A 214 -5.06 10.96 -6.89
N PRO A 215 -4.86 11.56 -8.07
CA PRO A 215 -3.73 11.23 -8.93
C PRO A 215 -2.43 11.33 -8.12
N GLN A 216 -1.57 10.31 -8.22
CA GLN A 216 -0.31 10.31 -7.50
C GLN A 216 0.53 11.52 -7.92
N ILE A 217 0.91 12.33 -6.95
CA ILE A 217 1.74 13.51 -7.19
C ILE A 217 3.21 13.11 -7.38
N LYS A 218 4.00 14.01 -7.94
CA LYS A 218 5.44 13.79 -8.07
C LYS A 218 6.14 14.07 -6.74
N TYR A 219 6.65 13.00 -6.12
CA TYR A 219 7.42 13.06 -4.89
C TYR A 219 8.94 13.11 -5.14
N ASP A 220 9.66 13.74 -4.23
CA ASP A 220 11.11 13.58 -4.09
C ASP A 220 11.39 12.49 -3.05
N TYR A 221 11.45 11.25 -3.49
CA TYR A 221 11.70 10.09 -2.63
C TYR A 221 13.13 10.04 -2.03
N THR A 222 14.01 10.98 -2.40
CA THR A 222 15.35 11.09 -1.80
C THR A 222 15.34 11.84 -0.47
N ARG A 223 14.17 12.36 -0.06
CA ARG A 223 13.96 13.12 1.17
C ARG A 223 12.74 12.60 1.91
N PRO A 224 12.68 12.75 3.23
CA PRO A 224 11.46 12.45 3.99
C PRO A 224 10.23 13.17 3.43
N PRO A 225 9.02 12.59 3.53
CA PRO A 225 7.80 13.18 2.97
C PRO A 225 7.37 14.49 3.65
N HIS A 226 7.85 14.76 4.86
CA HIS A 226 7.62 15.98 5.64
C HIS A 226 8.80 16.27 6.58
N GLU A 227 8.85 17.49 7.13
CA GLU A 227 9.92 17.95 8.02
C GLU A 227 9.87 17.35 9.44
N GLY A 228 8.74 16.73 9.82
CA GLY A 228 8.56 16.10 11.14
C GLY A 228 9.20 14.73 11.25
N THR A 229 9.19 14.17 12.46
CA THR A 229 9.62 12.79 12.73
C THR A 229 8.60 11.81 12.17
N THR A 230 9.04 10.80 11.43
CA THR A 230 8.17 9.76 10.88
C THR A 230 7.60 8.84 11.97
N ASN A 231 6.51 8.14 11.69
CA ASN A 231 5.90 7.24 12.67
C ASN A 231 6.85 6.13 13.13
N TYR A 232 7.58 5.51 12.20
CA TYR A 232 8.50 4.42 12.50
C TYR A 232 9.68 4.87 13.37
N GLU A 233 10.09 6.14 13.30
CA GLU A 233 11.08 6.71 14.23
C GLU A 233 10.48 6.95 15.63
N VAL A 234 9.24 7.47 15.70
CA VAL A 234 8.54 7.65 16.97
C VAL A 234 8.25 6.31 17.65
N TRP A 235 7.93 5.28 16.88
CA TRP A 235 7.72 3.92 17.39
C TRP A 235 9.03 3.18 17.68
N GLN A 236 10.16 3.83 17.45
CA GLN A 236 11.51 3.29 17.69
C GLN A 236 11.78 1.97 16.95
N TRP A 237 11.26 1.87 15.73
CA TRP A 237 11.58 0.74 14.87
C TRP A 237 13.04 0.78 14.41
N SER A 238 13.53 -0.30 13.82
CA SER A 238 14.95 -0.48 13.48
C SER A 238 15.45 0.34 12.28
N MET A 239 14.64 1.29 11.78
CA MET A 239 14.97 2.16 10.66
C MET A 239 14.66 3.62 10.97
N THR A 240 15.36 4.52 10.28
CA THR A 240 15.12 5.96 10.28
C THR A 240 14.62 6.42 8.91
N ALA A 241 14.06 7.64 8.83
CA ALA A 241 13.71 8.25 7.55
C ALA A 241 14.94 8.36 6.62
N THR A 242 16.13 8.58 7.17
CA THR A 242 17.39 8.62 6.41
C THR A 242 17.71 7.25 5.80
N ASP A 243 17.52 6.15 6.53
CA ASP A 243 17.77 4.79 6.01
C ASP A 243 16.82 4.47 4.85
N VAL A 244 15.53 4.81 5.00
CA VAL A 244 14.52 4.58 3.97
C VAL A 244 14.81 5.41 2.71
N CYS A 245 15.06 6.71 2.85
CA CYS A 245 15.40 7.59 1.73
C CYS A 245 16.73 7.21 1.05
N GLY A 246 17.70 6.71 1.82
CA GLY A 246 18.96 6.18 1.29
C GLY A 246 18.70 4.99 0.37
N ALA A 247 17.92 4.00 0.82
CA ALA A 247 17.54 2.84 0.03
C ALA A 247 16.74 3.23 -1.23
N PHE A 248 15.84 4.21 -1.12
CA PHE A 248 15.10 4.75 -2.27
C PHE A 248 16.03 5.40 -3.30
N THR A 249 17.02 6.18 -2.82
CA THR A 249 18.02 6.81 -3.68
C THR A 249 18.83 5.77 -4.45
N ASP A 250 19.33 4.73 -3.77
CA ASP A 250 20.08 3.65 -4.38
C ASP A 250 19.25 2.89 -5.43
N PHE A 251 18.00 2.60 -5.11
CA PHE A 251 17.07 1.96 -6.03
C PHE A 251 16.84 2.82 -7.29
N LEU A 252 16.52 4.10 -7.14
CA LEU A 252 16.30 5.02 -8.25
C LEU A 252 17.53 5.13 -9.16
N GLN A 253 18.74 5.19 -8.59
CA GLN A 253 19.99 5.17 -9.37
C GLN A 253 20.17 3.86 -10.13
N SER A 254 19.77 2.73 -9.54
CA SER A 254 19.90 1.41 -10.16
C SER A 254 18.96 1.25 -11.37
N VAL A 255 17.70 1.70 -11.25
CA VAL A 255 16.71 1.65 -12.33
C VAL A 255 17.13 2.55 -13.50
N SER A 256 17.64 3.75 -13.21
CA SER A 256 18.10 4.71 -14.22
C SER A 256 19.30 4.19 -15.03
N LYS A 257 20.23 3.47 -14.40
CA LYS A 257 21.47 2.95 -15.05
C LYS A 257 21.22 1.74 -15.95
N HIS A 258 20.26 0.90 -15.64
CA HIS A 258 20.07 -0.38 -16.33
C HIS A 258 19.00 -0.32 -17.42
N GLY A 259 18.37 0.84 -17.64
CA GLY A 259 17.33 0.97 -18.67
C GLY A 259 16.20 -0.05 -18.50
N ILE A 260 15.93 -0.47 -17.27
CA ILE A 260 14.80 -1.37 -16.95
C ILE A 260 13.53 -0.57 -17.24
N GLY A 261 13.08 -0.64 -18.51
CA GLY A 261 11.94 0.15 -18.97
C GLY A 261 12.03 0.65 -20.40
N ARG A 262 12.76 -0.02 -21.29
CA ARG A 262 12.66 0.22 -22.74
C ARG A 262 12.25 -1.04 -23.47
#